data_b883d3afba6f86bd10ac71d8422728c2
#
_entry.id   b883d3afba6f86bd10ac71d8422728c2
#
_cell.length_a   1.000
_cell.length_b   1.000
_cell.length_c   1.000
_cell.angle_alpha   90.00
_cell.angle_beta   90.00
_cell.angle_gamma   90.00
#
_symmetry.space_group_name_H-M   'P 1'
#
loop_
_entity.id
_entity.type
_entity.pdbx_description
1 polymer ?
#
loop_
_entity_poly.entity_id
_entity_poly.type
_entity_poly.pdbx_seq_one_letter_code
_entity_poly.pdbx_strand_id
1 'polypeptide(L)'
;IFAVDESAAKRVDAVRRDFVANVSHELKTPIGAISVLSEAVEVAKDDPEAVERFALRLQRETARLAELTNQIIDLSRLQTENPMLEHHVVDLSEVIDEAVSRSRERAAQREVSVIVARTTEVRVLGDRWQLADAVTNLTVNAINYSDERARVAVSLVEMFEDGQSWADIKVSDNGIGIRPEDQDRIFERFYRVDYGRSRETGGTGLGLSIVKHIARAHGGSVRVWSRPGHGSTFTLRLPLNRADPHYRELEMEGS
;
A
#
# COMPACT_ATOMS: atom_id res chain seq x y z
N ILE A 1 29.06 24.53 21.35
CA ILE A 1 29.52 23.25 20.75
C ILE A 1 28.23 22.50 20.36
N PHE A 2 27.83 22.62 19.10
CA PHE A 2 26.74 21.83 18.55
C PHE A 2 27.34 20.48 18.17
N ALA A 3 27.12 19.46 18.99
CA ALA A 3 27.30 18.07 18.58
C ALA A 3 26.19 17.76 17.56
N VAL A 4 26.47 17.92 16.29
CA VAL A 4 25.60 17.39 15.23
C VAL A 4 25.55 15.88 15.44
N ASP A 5 24.34 15.32 15.56
CA ASP A 5 24.16 13.88 15.75
C ASP A 5 24.58 13.13 14.47
N GLU A 6 25.91 12.90 14.34
CA GLU A 6 26.49 12.13 13.24
C GLU A 6 25.85 10.74 13.08
N SER A 7 25.24 10.21 14.14
CA SER A 7 24.60 8.91 14.12
C SER A 7 23.27 8.94 13.36
N ALA A 8 22.53 10.04 13.40
CA ALA A 8 21.31 10.25 12.65
C ALA A 8 21.58 10.40 11.15
N ALA A 9 22.58 11.24 10.79
CA ALA A 9 22.99 11.43 9.39
C ALA A 9 23.49 10.11 8.76
N LYS A 10 24.33 9.36 9.48
CA LYS A 10 24.82 8.05 9.03
C LYS A 10 23.69 7.03 8.85
N ARG A 11 22.66 7.06 9.71
CA ARG A 11 21.46 6.20 9.56
C ARG A 11 20.65 6.56 8.32
N VAL A 12 20.44 7.84 8.05
CA VAL A 12 19.74 8.31 6.85
C VAL A 12 20.49 7.89 5.59
N ASP A 13 21.80 8.07 5.55
CA ASP A 13 22.63 7.67 4.41
C ASP A 13 22.67 6.14 4.21
N ALA A 14 22.65 5.35 5.27
CA ALA A 14 22.57 3.90 5.19
C ALA A 14 21.22 3.47 4.58
N VAL A 15 20.12 3.99 5.10
CA VAL A 15 18.75 3.72 4.58
C VAL A 15 18.60 4.12 3.11
N ARG A 16 19.22 5.24 2.70
CA ARG A 16 19.20 5.69 1.31
C ARG A 16 20.01 4.77 0.40
N ARG A 17 21.18 4.32 0.83
CA ARG A 17 22.01 3.36 0.06
C ARG A 17 21.31 2.01 -0.08
N ASP A 18 20.74 1.48 1.00
CA ASP A 18 20.01 0.23 0.98
C ASP A 18 18.76 0.32 0.08
N PHE A 19 18.08 1.48 0.08
CA PHE A 19 16.96 1.73 -0.84
C PHE A 19 17.40 1.66 -2.30
N VAL A 20 18.47 2.39 -2.69
CA VAL A 20 18.96 2.40 -4.08
C VAL A 20 19.42 1.00 -4.51
N ALA A 21 20.10 0.26 -3.63
CA ALA A 21 20.55 -1.10 -3.91
C ALA A 21 19.37 -2.05 -4.14
N ASN A 22 18.36 -2.00 -3.27
CA ASN A 22 17.16 -2.83 -3.37
C ASN A 22 16.31 -2.48 -4.60
N VAL A 23 16.11 -1.18 -4.91
CA VAL A 23 15.45 -0.73 -6.13
C VAL A 23 16.16 -1.29 -7.37
N SER A 24 17.49 -1.16 -7.42
CA SER A 24 18.28 -1.64 -8.56
C SER A 24 18.13 -3.16 -8.72
N HIS A 25 18.09 -3.91 -7.63
CA HIS A 25 17.91 -5.36 -7.65
C HIS A 25 16.50 -5.76 -8.11
N GLU A 26 15.46 -5.11 -7.56
CA GLU A 26 14.07 -5.40 -7.91
C GLU A 26 13.71 -4.98 -9.35
N LEU A 27 14.36 -3.96 -9.91
CA LEU A 27 14.24 -3.60 -11.34
C LEU A 27 14.97 -4.57 -12.26
N LYS A 28 16.16 -5.05 -11.88
CA LYS A 28 16.98 -5.92 -12.72
C LYS A 28 16.30 -7.25 -13.01
N THR A 29 15.55 -7.79 -12.06
CA THR A 29 14.88 -9.09 -12.20
C THR A 29 13.82 -9.11 -13.31
N PRO A 30 12.79 -8.22 -13.33
CA PRO A 30 11.79 -8.18 -14.39
C PRO A 30 12.41 -7.77 -15.74
N ILE A 31 13.39 -6.86 -15.78
CA ILE A 31 14.09 -6.48 -17.03
C ILE A 31 14.79 -7.70 -17.64
N GLY A 32 15.49 -8.48 -16.82
CA GLY A 32 16.13 -9.71 -17.28
C GLY A 32 15.12 -10.75 -17.78
N ALA A 33 13.99 -10.90 -17.09
CA ALA A 33 12.91 -11.80 -17.53
C ALA A 33 12.29 -11.36 -18.86
N ILE A 34 12.03 -10.05 -19.04
CA ILE A 34 11.53 -9.47 -20.30
C ILE A 34 12.50 -9.76 -21.45
N SER A 35 13.82 -9.58 -21.24
CA SER A 35 14.84 -9.85 -22.26
C SER A 35 14.81 -11.31 -22.70
N VAL A 36 14.86 -12.26 -21.75
CA VAL A 36 14.82 -13.69 -22.03
C VAL A 36 13.52 -14.12 -22.70
N LEU A 37 12.37 -13.56 -22.28
CA LEU A 37 11.07 -13.86 -22.87
C LEU A 37 10.98 -13.32 -24.31
N SER A 38 11.57 -12.16 -24.59
CA SER A 38 11.64 -11.59 -25.95
C SER A 38 12.43 -12.48 -26.89
N GLU A 39 13.59 -12.98 -26.45
CA GLU A 39 14.40 -13.94 -27.22
C GLU A 39 13.64 -15.27 -27.43
N ALA A 40 12.92 -15.74 -26.39
CA ALA A 40 12.12 -16.97 -26.50
C ALA A 40 10.98 -16.85 -27.52
N VAL A 41 10.34 -15.68 -27.63
CA VAL A 41 9.32 -15.40 -28.68
C VAL A 41 9.94 -15.49 -30.05
N GLU A 42 11.14 -14.93 -30.27
CA GLU A 42 11.84 -14.95 -31.57
C GLU A 42 12.21 -16.39 -31.96
N VAL A 43 12.71 -17.18 -31.03
CA VAL A 43 13.07 -18.58 -31.26
C VAL A 43 11.84 -19.46 -31.55
N ALA A 44 10.72 -19.18 -30.86
CA ALA A 44 9.48 -19.94 -30.99
C ALA A 44 8.57 -19.49 -32.16
N LYS A 45 9.06 -18.68 -33.10
CA LYS A 45 8.24 -18.05 -34.18
C LYS A 45 7.37 -19.04 -34.97
N ASP A 46 7.79 -20.30 -35.10
CA ASP A 46 7.09 -21.35 -35.85
C ASP A 46 6.13 -22.19 -34.92
N ASP A 47 6.02 -21.85 -33.64
CA ASP A 47 5.10 -22.45 -32.65
C ASP A 47 4.16 -21.37 -32.07
N PRO A 48 2.96 -21.17 -32.65
CA PRO A 48 2.03 -20.12 -32.22
C PRO A 48 1.62 -20.26 -30.73
N GLU A 49 1.49 -21.47 -30.20
CA GLU A 49 1.11 -21.69 -28.81
C GLU A 49 2.23 -21.27 -27.86
N ALA A 50 3.49 -21.54 -28.21
CA ALA A 50 4.64 -21.08 -27.45
C ALA A 50 4.77 -19.57 -27.48
N VAL A 51 4.57 -18.94 -28.64
CA VAL A 51 4.58 -17.49 -28.82
C VAL A 51 3.51 -16.85 -27.92
N GLU A 52 2.27 -17.36 -27.93
CA GLU A 52 1.19 -16.85 -27.07
C GLU A 52 1.54 -16.94 -25.58
N ARG A 53 2.05 -18.09 -25.14
CA ARG A 53 2.48 -18.29 -23.74
C ARG A 53 3.57 -17.31 -23.31
N PHE A 54 4.56 -17.08 -24.15
CA PHE A 54 5.66 -16.13 -23.86
C PHE A 54 5.19 -14.69 -23.91
N ALA A 55 4.33 -14.32 -24.85
CA ALA A 55 3.74 -12.99 -24.94
C ALA A 55 2.90 -12.64 -23.70
N LEU A 56 2.07 -13.57 -23.20
CA LEU A 56 1.31 -13.40 -21.97
C LEU A 56 2.22 -13.24 -20.73
N ARG A 57 3.33 -13.95 -20.68
CA ARG A 57 4.32 -13.77 -19.59
C ARG A 57 5.01 -12.43 -19.69
N LEU A 58 5.38 -11.99 -20.89
CA LEU A 58 6.03 -10.71 -21.16
C LEU A 58 5.12 -9.54 -20.75
N GLN A 59 3.83 -9.61 -21.06
CA GLN A 59 2.84 -8.64 -20.60
C GLN A 59 2.76 -8.55 -19.07
N ARG A 60 2.77 -9.68 -18.36
CA ARG A 60 2.76 -9.70 -16.89
C ARG A 60 4.02 -9.08 -16.28
N GLU A 61 5.20 -9.37 -16.81
CA GLU A 61 6.45 -8.80 -16.31
C GLU A 61 6.52 -7.28 -16.61
N THR A 62 5.99 -6.84 -17.74
CA THR A 62 5.92 -5.42 -18.09
C THR A 62 4.95 -4.66 -17.16
N ALA A 63 3.78 -5.22 -16.88
CA ALA A 63 2.83 -4.65 -15.94
C ALA A 63 3.42 -4.55 -14.53
N ARG A 64 4.14 -5.59 -14.08
CA ARG A 64 4.85 -5.60 -12.80
C ARG A 64 5.94 -4.53 -12.72
N LEU A 65 6.69 -4.35 -13.81
CA LEU A 65 7.74 -3.32 -13.88
C LEU A 65 7.13 -1.91 -13.80
N ALA A 66 6.00 -1.67 -14.48
CA ALA A 66 5.27 -0.42 -14.43
C ALA A 66 4.76 -0.12 -13.01
N GLU A 67 4.18 -1.12 -12.33
CA GLU A 67 3.74 -0.99 -10.94
C GLU A 67 4.89 -0.65 -9.99
N LEU A 68 6.02 -1.35 -10.10
CA LEU A 68 7.22 -1.08 -9.29
C LEU A 68 7.75 0.34 -9.53
N THR A 69 7.77 0.79 -10.78
CA THR A 69 8.24 2.13 -11.15
C THR A 69 7.34 3.21 -10.54
N ASN A 70 6.02 3.04 -10.62
CA ASN A 70 5.06 3.96 -10.00
C ASN A 70 5.25 4.03 -8.48
N GLN A 71 5.40 2.90 -7.81
CA GLN A 71 5.64 2.85 -6.35
C GLN A 71 6.95 3.53 -5.94
N ILE A 72 8.00 3.45 -6.76
CA ILE A 72 9.27 4.16 -6.52
C ILE A 72 9.07 5.67 -6.67
N ILE A 73 8.33 6.11 -7.68
CA ILE A 73 8.03 7.52 -7.92
C ILE A 73 7.19 8.07 -6.75
N ASP A 74 6.16 7.36 -6.32
CA ASP A 74 5.30 7.77 -5.21
C ASP A 74 6.11 7.86 -3.91
N LEU A 75 6.94 6.85 -3.63
CA LEU A 75 7.82 6.89 -2.47
C LEU A 75 8.85 8.04 -2.55
N SER A 76 9.35 8.37 -3.73
CA SER A 76 10.27 9.51 -3.95
C SER A 76 9.57 10.84 -3.68
N ARG A 77 8.33 11.01 -4.17
CA ARG A 77 7.51 12.21 -3.92
C ARG A 77 7.21 12.38 -2.43
N LEU A 78 6.90 11.30 -1.74
CA LEU A 78 6.62 11.28 -0.31
C LEU A 78 7.86 11.59 0.55
N GLN A 79 9.09 11.38 0.04
CA GLN A 79 10.34 11.69 0.74
C GLN A 79 10.77 13.17 0.61
N THR A 80 10.28 13.85 -0.39
CA THR A 80 10.45 15.29 -0.49
C THR A 80 9.49 15.88 0.54
N GLU A 81 10.05 16.28 1.70
CA GLU A 81 9.30 17.07 2.71
C GLU A 81 8.74 18.29 2.00
N ASN A 82 7.55 18.16 1.46
CA ASN A 82 6.82 19.31 0.94
C ASN A 82 5.93 19.78 2.10
N PRO A 83 6.32 20.86 2.82
CA PRO A 83 5.48 21.42 3.89
C PRO A 83 4.17 22.03 3.36
N MET A 84 3.94 21.99 2.05
CA MET A 84 2.72 22.38 1.37
C MET A 84 1.91 21.15 0.90
N LEU A 85 1.70 20.16 1.75
CA LEU A 85 0.51 19.33 1.60
C LEU A 85 -0.66 20.29 1.81
N GLU A 86 -1.35 20.64 0.73
CA GLU A 86 -2.64 21.33 0.82
C GLU A 86 -3.59 20.33 1.51
N HIS A 87 -3.64 20.41 2.85
CA HIS A 87 -4.59 19.61 3.60
C HIS A 87 -5.98 20.16 3.34
N HIS A 88 -6.76 19.38 2.62
CA HIS A 88 -8.19 19.63 2.43
C HIS A 88 -9.00 18.79 3.41
N VAL A 89 -10.23 19.19 3.66
CA VAL A 89 -11.18 18.32 4.34
C VAL A 89 -11.57 17.20 3.39
N VAL A 90 -11.28 15.98 3.79
CA VAL A 90 -11.46 14.76 2.99
C VAL A 90 -12.50 13.87 3.65
N ASP A 91 -13.54 13.50 2.90
CA ASP A 91 -14.49 12.47 3.32
C ASP A 91 -13.87 11.09 3.15
N LEU A 92 -13.68 10.38 4.26
CA LEU A 92 -13.09 9.04 4.25
C LEU A 92 -13.99 7.99 3.59
N SER A 93 -15.29 8.25 3.45
CA SER A 93 -16.18 7.36 2.72
C SER A 93 -15.86 7.37 1.23
N GLU A 94 -15.60 8.56 0.65
CA GLU A 94 -15.19 8.69 -0.74
C GLU A 94 -13.81 8.06 -1.00
N VAL A 95 -12.88 8.20 -0.05
CA VAL A 95 -11.55 7.56 -0.09
C VAL A 95 -11.68 6.04 -0.15
N ILE A 96 -12.54 5.47 0.69
CA ILE A 96 -12.79 4.02 0.73
C ILE A 96 -13.44 3.55 -0.58
N ASP A 97 -14.43 4.28 -1.09
CA ASP A 97 -15.11 3.92 -2.35
C ASP A 97 -14.15 3.93 -3.53
N GLU A 98 -13.28 4.92 -3.60
CA GLU A 98 -12.25 5.02 -4.61
C GLU A 98 -11.26 3.86 -4.51
N ALA A 99 -10.75 3.55 -3.31
CA ALA A 99 -9.81 2.45 -3.08
C ALA A 99 -10.42 1.08 -3.44
N VAL A 100 -11.67 0.84 -3.03
CA VAL A 100 -12.39 -0.39 -3.38
C VAL A 100 -12.63 -0.47 -4.89
N SER A 101 -12.97 0.64 -5.54
CA SER A 101 -13.15 0.70 -7.00
C SER A 101 -11.86 0.35 -7.73
N ARG A 102 -10.72 0.90 -7.32
CA ARG A 102 -9.38 0.58 -7.88
C ARG A 102 -8.99 -0.89 -7.68
N SER A 103 -9.52 -1.53 -6.64
CA SER A 103 -9.21 -2.92 -6.30
C SER A 103 -10.13 -3.96 -6.96
N ARG A 104 -11.21 -3.53 -7.65
CA ARG A 104 -12.25 -4.43 -8.18
C ARG A 104 -11.73 -5.47 -9.17
N GLU A 105 -10.90 -5.05 -10.11
CA GLU A 105 -10.35 -5.96 -11.12
C GLU A 105 -9.50 -7.05 -10.45
N ARG A 106 -8.65 -6.66 -9.49
CA ARG A 106 -7.81 -7.60 -8.74
C ARG A 106 -8.65 -8.57 -7.91
N ALA A 107 -9.72 -8.08 -7.26
CA ALA A 107 -10.64 -8.90 -6.49
C ALA A 107 -11.36 -9.91 -7.39
N ALA A 108 -11.83 -9.50 -8.58
CA ALA A 108 -12.47 -10.38 -9.55
C ALA A 108 -11.52 -11.48 -10.05
N GLN A 109 -10.28 -11.13 -10.41
CA GLN A 109 -9.25 -12.09 -10.85
C GLN A 109 -8.92 -13.16 -9.80
N ARG A 110 -9.10 -12.84 -8.50
CA ARG A 110 -8.82 -13.71 -7.37
C ARG A 110 -10.08 -14.34 -6.76
N GLU A 111 -11.24 -14.08 -7.33
CA GLU A 111 -12.56 -14.50 -6.80
C GLU A 111 -12.79 -14.06 -5.34
N VAL A 112 -12.20 -12.93 -4.92
CA VAL A 112 -12.33 -12.38 -3.56
C VAL A 112 -13.47 -11.38 -3.50
N SER A 113 -14.31 -11.49 -2.47
CA SER A 113 -15.42 -10.56 -2.23
C SER A 113 -14.95 -9.42 -1.31
N VAL A 114 -15.05 -8.17 -1.78
CA VAL A 114 -14.75 -6.98 -0.96
C VAL A 114 -16.05 -6.39 -0.44
N ILE A 115 -16.19 -6.29 0.89
CA ILE A 115 -17.37 -5.78 1.58
C ILE A 115 -16.99 -4.48 2.30
N VAL A 116 -17.79 -3.43 2.13
CA VAL A 116 -17.60 -2.15 2.82
C VAL A 116 -18.66 -2.00 3.92
N ALA A 117 -18.20 -1.83 5.16
CA ALA A 117 -19.04 -1.52 6.30
C ALA A 117 -18.69 -0.11 6.82
N ARG A 118 -19.66 0.81 6.80
CA ARG A 118 -19.52 2.17 7.30
C ARG A 118 -20.49 2.41 8.42
N THR A 119 -20.02 3.08 9.48
CA THR A 119 -20.88 3.44 10.61
C THR A 119 -21.29 4.91 10.59
N THR A 120 -20.43 5.79 10.04
CA THR A 120 -20.65 7.25 10.04
C THR A 120 -19.89 7.91 8.88
N GLU A 121 -20.32 9.11 8.48
CA GLU A 121 -19.50 10.03 7.68
C GLU A 121 -18.40 10.60 8.56
N VAL A 122 -17.16 10.39 8.16
CA VAL A 122 -15.98 10.85 8.91
C VAL A 122 -15.10 11.64 7.97
N ARG A 123 -14.78 12.87 8.36
CA ARG A 123 -13.91 13.77 7.61
C ARG A 123 -12.60 13.99 8.37
N VAL A 124 -11.49 14.07 7.65
CA VAL A 124 -10.15 14.37 8.16
C VAL A 124 -9.49 15.46 7.35
N LEU A 125 -8.48 16.12 7.92
CA LEU A 125 -7.57 16.97 7.14
C LEU A 125 -6.51 16.09 6.47
N GLY A 126 -6.35 16.19 5.16
CA GLY A 126 -5.35 15.40 4.44
C GLY A 126 -5.40 15.56 2.92
N ASP A 127 -4.58 14.76 2.28
CA ASP A 127 -4.54 14.58 0.83
C ASP A 127 -5.37 13.36 0.43
N ARG A 128 -6.48 13.59 -0.26
CA ARG A 128 -7.41 12.55 -0.70
C ARG A 128 -6.70 11.46 -1.51
N TRP A 129 -5.78 11.87 -2.39
CA TRP A 129 -5.10 10.95 -3.28
C TRP A 129 -4.17 10.00 -2.50
N GLN A 130 -3.39 10.54 -1.58
CA GLN A 130 -2.51 9.74 -0.72
C GLN A 130 -3.32 8.81 0.17
N LEU A 131 -4.41 9.28 0.77
CA LEU A 131 -5.27 8.46 1.61
C LEU A 131 -5.92 7.32 0.82
N ALA A 132 -6.42 7.61 -0.41
CA ALA A 132 -6.96 6.58 -1.30
C ALA A 132 -5.89 5.55 -1.69
N ASP A 133 -4.65 6.00 -1.95
CA ASP A 133 -3.53 5.10 -2.24
C ASP A 133 -3.19 4.21 -1.05
N ALA A 134 -3.15 4.75 0.16
CA ALA A 134 -2.93 3.96 1.38
C ALA A 134 -4.00 2.87 1.56
N VAL A 135 -5.28 3.20 1.41
CA VAL A 135 -6.38 2.23 1.54
C VAL A 135 -6.36 1.22 0.39
N THR A 136 -6.02 1.63 -0.83
CA THR A 136 -5.83 0.73 -1.99
C THR A 136 -4.73 -0.29 -1.70
N ASN A 137 -3.56 0.16 -1.22
CA ASN A 137 -2.45 -0.72 -0.88
C ASN A 137 -2.84 -1.76 0.18
N LEU A 138 -3.58 -1.36 1.22
CA LEU A 138 -4.09 -2.29 2.24
C LEU A 138 -5.09 -3.28 1.64
N THR A 139 -6.01 -2.82 0.81
CA THR A 139 -7.07 -3.66 0.21
C THR A 139 -6.48 -4.65 -0.78
N VAL A 140 -5.56 -4.21 -1.66
CA VAL A 140 -4.87 -5.09 -2.62
C VAL A 140 -4.01 -6.12 -1.89
N ASN A 141 -3.36 -5.71 -0.79
CA ASN A 141 -2.59 -6.64 0.05
C ASN A 141 -3.51 -7.71 0.65
N ALA A 142 -4.64 -7.33 1.24
CA ALA A 142 -5.63 -8.26 1.76
C ALA A 142 -6.15 -9.23 0.70
N ILE A 143 -6.44 -8.76 -0.53
CA ILE A 143 -6.86 -9.61 -1.65
C ILE A 143 -5.75 -10.60 -2.06
N ASN A 144 -4.51 -10.15 -2.14
CA ASN A 144 -3.38 -10.96 -2.60
C ASN A 144 -3.03 -12.12 -1.65
N TYR A 145 -3.19 -11.90 -0.34
CA TYR A 145 -2.85 -12.88 0.69
C TYR A 145 -4.06 -13.67 1.23
N SER A 146 -5.22 -13.43 0.65
CA SER A 146 -6.43 -14.25 0.87
C SER A 146 -6.47 -15.46 -0.06
N ASP A 147 -7.16 -16.51 0.37
CA ASP A 147 -7.46 -17.65 -0.49
C ASP A 147 -8.58 -17.30 -1.48
N GLU A 148 -8.79 -18.16 -2.50
CA GLU A 148 -9.91 -18.03 -3.44
C GLU A 148 -11.24 -18.04 -2.67
N ARG A 149 -12.21 -17.21 -3.11
CA ARG A 149 -13.54 -17.03 -2.49
C ARG A 149 -13.50 -16.47 -1.07
N ALA A 150 -12.38 -15.91 -0.67
CA ALA A 150 -12.24 -15.24 0.60
C ALA A 150 -13.05 -13.94 0.64
N ARG A 151 -13.10 -13.34 1.85
CA ARG A 151 -13.75 -12.05 2.08
C ARG A 151 -12.75 -11.07 2.65
N VAL A 152 -12.72 -9.89 2.05
CA VAL A 152 -12.02 -8.72 2.57
C VAL A 152 -13.07 -7.71 3.02
N ALA A 153 -12.99 -7.28 4.28
CA ALA A 153 -13.88 -6.27 4.83
C ALA A 153 -13.13 -4.97 5.04
N VAL A 154 -13.66 -3.88 4.49
CA VAL A 154 -13.18 -2.52 4.75
C VAL A 154 -14.20 -1.82 5.64
N SER A 155 -13.77 -1.33 6.80
CA SER A 155 -14.66 -0.64 7.75
C SER A 155 -14.07 0.68 8.20
N LEU A 156 -14.95 1.66 8.47
CA LEU A 156 -14.62 2.97 9.01
C LEU A 156 -15.30 3.13 10.36
N VAL A 157 -14.52 3.41 11.40
CA VAL A 157 -15.01 3.55 12.78
C VAL A 157 -14.36 4.78 13.41
N GLU A 158 -15.16 5.59 14.08
CA GLU A 158 -14.65 6.65 14.95
C GLU A 158 -14.31 6.09 16.32
N MET A 159 -13.14 6.45 16.84
CA MET A 159 -12.64 6.02 18.14
C MET A 159 -12.23 7.22 18.98
N PHE A 160 -12.51 7.19 20.27
CA PHE A 160 -12.01 8.17 21.22
C PHE A 160 -11.04 7.49 22.17
N GLU A 161 -9.79 7.95 22.18
CA GLU A 161 -8.70 7.37 22.96
C GLU A 161 -7.75 8.48 23.43
N ASP A 162 -7.34 8.45 24.68
CA ASP A 162 -6.41 9.41 25.30
C ASP A 162 -6.80 10.90 25.12
N GLY A 163 -8.11 11.19 25.17
CA GLY A 163 -8.63 12.55 25.05
C GLY A 163 -8.70 13.08 23.61
N GLN A 164 -8.42 12.25 22.62
CA GLN A 164 -8.43 12.59 21.19
C GLN A 164 -9.39 11.69 20.41
N SER A 165 -10.07 12.25 19.41
CA SER A 165 -10.87 11.50 18.46
C SER A 165 -10.03 11.07 17.28
N TRP A 166 -10.25 9.84 16.83
CA TRP A 166 -9.55 9.18 15.74
C TRP A 166 -10.52 8.55 14.74
N ALA A 167 -10.14 8.53 13.48
CA ALA A 167 -10.76 7.73 12.46
C ALA A 167 -9.90 6.48 12.21
N ASP A 168 -10.46 5.31 12.42
CA ASP A 168 -9.84 4.02 12.13
C ASP A 168 -10.44 3.43 10.85
N ILE A 169 -9.66 3.38 9.76
CA ILE A 169 -9.99 2.57 8.58
C ILE A 169 -9.36 1.20 8.79
N LYS A 170 -10.21 0.16 8.88
CA LYS A 170 -9.77 -1.22 9.09
C LYS A 170 -9.99 -2.02 7.82
N VAL A 171 -8.94 -2.70 7.37
CA VAL A 171 -9.00 -3.67 6.27
C VAL A 171 -8.70 -5.04 6.87
N SER A 172 -9.71 -5.92 6.86
CA SER A 172 -9.63 -7.25 7.44
C SER A 172 -9.75 -8.32 6.37
N ASP A 173 -8.89 -9.31 6.42
CA ASP A 173 -8.90 -10.48 5.57
C ASP A 173 -8.98 -11.78 6.40
N ASN A 174 -9.39 -12.85 5.79
CA ASN A 174 -9.36 -14.21 6.34
C ASN A 174 -8.30 -15.08 5.65
N GLY A 175 -7.19 -14.47 5.25
CA GLY A 175 -6.09 -15.12 4.55
C GLY A 175 -5.13 -15.89 5.45
N ILE A 176 -3.90 -16.05 4.97
CA ILE A 176 -2.86 -16.88 5.63
C ILE A 176 -2.39 -16.33 6.98
N GLY A 177 -2.63 -15.05 7.25
CA GLY A 177 -2.10 -14.38 8.44
C GLY A 177 -0.58 -14.17 8.41
N ILE A 178 -0.07 -13.51 9.45
CA ILE A 178 1.33 -13.07 9.57
C ILE A 178 1.89 -13.55 10.89
N ARG A 179 3.08 -14.15 10.88
CA ARG A 179 3.76 -14.61 12.10
C ARG A 179 4.15 -13.42 12.99
N PRO A 180 4.13 -13.57 14.32
CA PRO A 180 4.45 -12.47 15.24
C PRO A 180 5.81 -11.81 14.96
N GLU A 181 6.83 -12.59 14.61
CA GLU A 181 8.18 -12.10 14.30
C GLU A 181 8.26 -11.23 13.05
N ASP A 182 7.26 -11.32 12.16
CA ASP A 182 7.22 -10.56 10.91
C ASP A 182 6.38 -9.29 11.01
N GLN A 183 5.46 -9.19 12.01
CA GLN A 183 4.45 -8.12 12.07
C GLN A 183 5.03 -6.71 12.17
N ASP A 184 6.15 -6.52 12.83
CA ASP A 184 6.82 -5.22 12.88
C ASP A 184 7.60 -4.92 11.58
N ARG A 185 8.11 -5.98 10.94
CA ARG A 185 8.99 -5.88 9.78
C ARG A 185 8.25 -5.70 8.46
N ILE A 186 7.00 -6.14 8.36
CA ILE A 186 6.21 -5.98 7.11
C ILE A 186 6.06 -4.52 6.65
N PHE A 187 6.30 -3.55 7.53
CA PHE A 187 6.32 -2.12 7.22
C PHE A 187 7.71 -1.59 6.83
N GLU A 188 8.74 -2.45 6.81
CA GLU A 188 10.05 -2.13 6.27
C GLU A 188 10.00 -2.18 4.74
N ARG A 189 10.79 -1.33 4.08
CA ARG A 189 10.86 -1.28 2.61
C ARG A 189 11.43 -2.58 2.07
N PHE A 190 10.82 -3.14 1.01
CA PHE A 190 11.20 -4.39 0.35
C PHE A 190 11.14 -5.64 1.23
N TYR A 191 10.63 -5.54 2.46
CA TYR A 191 10.47 -6.69 3.30
C TYR A 191 9.32 -7.58 2.81
N ARG A 192 9.57 -8.89 2.77
CA ARG A 192 8.62 -9.91 2.32
C ARG A 192 8.80 -11.17 3.15
N VAL A 193 7.71 -11.71 3.69
CA VAL A 193 7.69 -12.91 4.53
C VAL A 193 8.09 -14.17 3.72
N ASP A 194 7.65 -14.26 2.45
CA ASP A 194 7.91 -15.39 1.56
C ASP A 194 8.24 -14.91 0.14
N TYR A 195 9.50 -15.06 -0.28
CA TYR A 195 9.97 -14.71 -1.63
C TYR A 195 9.35 -15.55 -2.74
N GLY A 196 8.95 -16.81 -2.47
CA GLY A 196 8.39 -17.74 -3.45
C GLY A 196 6.95 -17.37 -3.84
N ARG A 197 6.06 -17.35 -2.86
CA ARG A 197 4.62 -17.08 -3.07
C ARG A 197 4.34 -15.63 -3.49
N SER A 198 5.17 -14.71 -3.04
CA SER A 198 5.02 -13.29 -3.40
C SER A 198 5.55 -12.94 -4.80
N ARG A 199 6.29 -13.83 -5.49
CA ARG A 199 6.56 -13.69 -6.93
C ARG A 199 5.30 -13.96 -7.75
N GLU A 200 4.47 -14.90 -7.35
CA GLU A 200 3.19 -15.20 -8.01
C GLU A 200 2.15 -14.12 -7.77
N THR A 201 2.16 -13.48 -6.60
CA THR A 201 1.24 -12.39 -6.25
C THR A 201 1.70 -11.00 -6.71
N GLY A 202 2.93 -10.87 -7.23
CA GLY A 202 3.46 -9.62 -7.81
C GLY A 202 3.90 -8.57 -6.78
N GLY A 203 3.93 -8.87 -5.48
CA GLY A 203 4.23 -7.88 -4.44
C GLY A 203 5.68 -7.37 -4.50
N THR A 204 5.88 -6.05 -4.42
CA THR A 204 7.19 -5.37 -4.46
C THR A 204 7.82 -5.19 -3.06
N GLY A 205 7.02 -5.36 -1.98
CA GLY A 205 7.44 -5.07 -0.62
C GLY A 205 7.47 -3.56 -0.29
N LEU A 206 6.94 -2.70 -1.17
CA LEU A 206 6.87 -1.25 -0.94
C LEU A 206 5.51 -0.80 -0.40
N GLY A 207 4.41 -1.45 -0.75
CA GLY A 207 3.06 -0.99 -0.45
C GLY A 207 2.81 -0.67 1.02
N LEU A 208 3.15 -1.56 1.95
CA LEU A 208 2.95 -1.31 3.39
C LEU A 208 3.88 -0.23 3.94
N SER A 209 5.08 -0.06 3.38
CA SER A 209 5.97 1.04 3.76
C SER A 209 5.43 2.40 3.28
N ILE A 210 4.75 2.45 2.13
CA ILE A 210 4.02 3.62 1.62
C ILE A 210 2.87 3.95 2.55
N VAL A 211 2.05 2.96 2.94
CA VAL A 211 0.95 3.16 3.91
C VAL A 211 1.46 3.77 5.22
N LYS A 212 2.56 3.23 5.77
CA LYS A 212 3.18 3.75 6.99
C LYS A 212 3.65 5.20 6.84
N HIS A 213 4.19 5.55 5.68
CA HIS A 213 4.64 6.90 5.39
C HIS A 213 3.44 7.86 5.28
N ILE A 214 2.42 7.52 4.51
CA ILE A 214 1.19 8.31 4.35
C ILE A 214 0.51 8.51 5.72
N ALA A 215 0.36 7.45 6.51
CA ALA A 215 -0.21 7.55 7.85
C ALA A 215 0.53 8.60 8.70
N ARG A 216 1.87 8.57 8.71
CA ARG A 216 2.69 9.53 9.47
C ARG A 216 2.61 10.95 8.94
N ALA A 217 2.59 11.15 7.62
CA ALA A 217 2.43 12.45 6.99
C ALA A 217 1.09 13.13 7.38
N HIS A 218 0.07 12.31 7.68
CA HIS A 218 -1.25 12.76 8.14
C HIS A 218 -1.38 12.77 9.69
N GLY A 219 -0.27 12.71 10.44
CA GLY A 219 -0.29 12.71 11.91
C GLY A 219 -0.87 11.43 12.54
N GLY A 220 -1.04 10.39 11.75
CA GLY A 220 -1.64 9.13 12.15
C GLY A 220 -0.65 7.98 12.29
N SER A 221 -1.18 6.77 12.27
CA SER A 221 -0.39 5.53 12.37
C SER A 221 -1.04 4.39 11.62
N VAL A 222 -0.25 3.36 11.28
CA VAL A 222 -0.77 2.07 10.81
C VAL A 222 -0.35 0.97 11.76
N ARG A 223 -1.28 0.07 12.05
CA ARG A 223 -1.08 -1.10 12.93
C ARG A 223 -1.62 -2.35 12.26
N VAL A 224 -1.11 -3.51 12.67
CA VAL A 224 -1.61 -4.82 12.24
C VAL A 224 -1.93 -5.67 13.47
N TRP A 225 -3.05 -6.37 13.39
CA TRP A 225 -3.33 -7.54 14.21
C TRP A 225 -3.46 -8.73 13.27
N SER A 226 -2.73 -9.80 13.55
CA SER A 226 -2.75 -10.96 12.69
C SER A 226 -2.44 -12.24 13.46
N ARG A 227 -3.02 -13.34 12.99
CA ARG A 227 -2.74 -14.68 13.49
C ARG A 227 -2.59 -15.64 12.32
N PRO A 228 -1.50 -16.43 12.24
CA PRO A 228 -1.31 -17.44 11.20
C PRO A 228 -2.54 -18.33 11.05
N GLY A 229 -3.01 -18.50 9.80
CA GLY A 229 -4.18 -19.31 9.45
C GLY A 229 -5.55 -18.67 9.79
N HIS A 230 -5.58 -17.42 10.30
CA HIS A 230 -6.83 -16.73 10.69
C HIS A 230 -6.99 -15.37 10.02
N GLY A 231 -6.01 -14.97 9.18
CA GLY A 231 -6.02 -13.69 8.49
C GLY A 231 -5.41 -12.54 9.28
N SER A 232 -5.63 -11.33 8.78
CA SER A 232 -5.06 -10.10 9.34
C SER A 232 -6.10 -8.98 9.36
N THR A 233 -5.88 -8.02 10.25
CA THR A 233 -6.59 -6.74 10.27
C THR A 233 -5.56 -5.62 10.31
N PHE A 234 -5.48 -4.86 9.25
CA PHE A 234 -4.70 -3.63 9.19
C PHE A 234 -5.59 -2.46 9.58
N THR A 235 -5.08 -1.60 10.45
CA THR A 235 -5.78 -0.39 10.89
C THR A 235 -4.96 0.83 10.53
N LEU A 236 -5.48 1.65 9.61
CA LEU A 236 -4.99 3.00 9.32
C LEU A 236 -5.74 3.96 10.25
N ARG A 237 -5.03 4.58 11.18
CA ARG A 237 -5.56 5.53 12.15
C ARG A 237 -5.17 6.94 11.77
N LEU A 238 -6.15 7.84 11.71
CA LEU A 238 -5.98 9.25 11.35
C LEU A 238 -6.59 10.14 12.44
N PRO A 239 -5.98 11.29 12.77
CA PRO A 239 -6.54 12.20 13.77
C PRO A 239 -7.78 12.91 13.23
N LEU A 240 -8.79 13.05 14.08
CA LEU A 240 -9.97 13.88 13.82
C LEU A 240 -9.72 15.27 14.40
N ASN A 241 -9.25 16.20 13.59
CA ASN A 241 -8.92 17.57 14.01
C ASN A 241 -10.17 18.48 14.02
N ARG A 242 -11.24 18.08 14.70
CA ARG A 242 -12.49 18.87 14.81
C ARG A 242 -12.31 20.25 15.46
N ALA A 243 -11.20 20.48 16.16
CA ALA A 243 -10.88 21.76 16.79
C ALA A 243 -10.13 22.71 15.86
N ASP A 244 -9.65 22.25 14.69
CA ASP A 244 -8.95 23.07 13.72
C ASP A 244 -9.91 24.10 13.14
N PRO A 245 -9.57 25.41 13.15
CA PRO A 245 -10.39 26.46 12.54
C PRO A 245 -10.71 26.18 11.06
N HIS A 246 -9.76 25.65 10.32
CA HIS A 246 -9.93 25.30 8.91
C HIS A 246 -10.96 24.18 8.70
N TYR A 247 -11.02 23.22 9.61
CA TYR A 247 -12.05 22.18 9.61
C TYR A 247 -13.45 22.78 9.80
N ARG A 248 -13.59 23.77 10.71
CA ARG A 248 -14.88 24.42 11.00
C ARG A 248 -15.37 25.33 9.88
N GLU A 249 -14.46 26.06 9.22
CA GLU A 249 -14.81 26.92 8.08
C GLU A 249 -15.39 26.10 6.92
N LEU A 250 -14.81 24.95 6.63
CA LEU A 250 -15.23 24.08 5.51
C LEU A 250 -16.49 23.25 5.82
N GLU A 251 -16.78 22.95 7.09
CA GLU A 251 -18.09 22.38 7.48
C GLU A 251 -19.23 23.38 7.28
N MET A 252 -18.96 24.68 7.40
CA MET A 252 -19.98 25.73 7.22
C MET A 252 -20.24 26.08 5.75
N GLU A 253 -19.29 25.86 4.85
CA GLU A 253 -19.45 26.06 3.39
C GLU A 253 -20.16 24.88 2.70
N GLY A 254 -20.25 23.70 3.33
CA GLY A 254 -20.85 22.48 2.79
C GLY A 254 -22.25 22.14 3.30
N SER A 255 -22.88 23.05 4.08
CA SER A 255 -24.27 22.94 4.58
C SER A 255 -25.21 23.90 3.80
#